data_01cd687d8db44d9335dd7dd80b7bd656
#
_entry.id   01cd687d8db44d9335dd7dd80b7bd656
#
_cell.length_a   1.000
_cell.length_b   1.000
_cell.length_c   1.000
_cell.angle_alpha   90.00
_cell.angle_beta   90.00
_cell.angle_gamma   90.00
#
_symmetry.space_group_name_H-M   'P 1'
#
loop_
_entity.id
_entity.type
_entity.pdbx_description
1 polymer ?
#
loop_
_entity_poly.entity_id
_entity_poly.type
_entity_poly.pdbx_seq_one_letter_code
_entity_poly.pdbx_strand_id
1 'polypeptide(L)'
;GRNVETIDLIRAIEAETGRNTRRFFTQWVERAGHPDLEASYRWDGERKTALITIAQQQTVDDDNPAYAFDVEIGFVADAPATLHADFGPGPLPGETRVRLRVDRAPQVFAVPLEREPALVRVDPGAWILAAWTWSLGTDAHAAVLRGDPSPISRIRAANALAKDDRRTAREALAEALARDPFFGVGVEIAAALGDSRAPSARAALLANVSHPHPKVRRAIAKALGAWRDAEVADALLALRDDASYFVVGDALHALGKTRDPRAFDALVAATHVPSWNESIASGALRGLGALADARALAVLEAALAPGRPQALRRAAVGAVAELGALAETVRTAAVDAVNRTLDDTDALVRMSAFTAAEHVTDARLLPVLDRITHNERDGRVRRHAAEAAIRVREAQTKPAELARLRDEMDRLRAESRALRERLDGLDPLGTK
;
A
#
# COMPACT_ATOMS: atom_id res chain seq x y z
N GLY A 1 -13.33 -32.06 29.51
CA GLY A 1 -13.23 -30.72 29.00
C GLY A 1 -14.09 -29.77 29.79
N ARG A 2 -13.53 -28.66 30.22
CA ARG A 2 -14.26 -27.57 30.89
C ARG A 2 -14.15 -26.33 29.98
N ASN A 3 -15.24 -25.59 29.84
CA ASN A 3 -15.18 -24.28 29.18
C ASN A 3 -14.35 -23.34 30.07
N VAL A 4 -13.50 -22.55 29.41
CA VAL A 4 -12.66 -21.53 30.03
C VAL A 4 -12.99 -20.18 29.43
N GLU A 5 -13.00 -19.15 30.26
CA GLU A 5 -13.23 -17.76 29.91
C GLU A 5 -11.95 -16.93 30.12
N THR A 6 -11.93 -15.70 29.63
CA THR A 6 -10.78 -14.78 29.79
C THR A 6 -10.39 -14.64 31.28
N ILE A 7 -11.35 -14.60 32.17
CA ILE A 7 -11.09 -14.47 33.62
C ILE A 7 -10.33 -15.68 34.20
N ASP A 8 -10.54 -16.89 33.67
CA ASP A 8 -9.81 -18.08 34.12
C ASP A 8 -8.32 -17.98 33.69
N LEU A 9 -8.05 -17.45 32.48
CA LEU A 9 -6.70 -17.18 32.03
C LEU A 9 -6.02 -16.12 32.89
N ILE A 10 -6.70 -15.02 33.19
CA ILE A 10 -6.18 -13.94 34.05
C ILE A 10 -5.78 -14.53 35.41
N ARG A 11 -6.68 -15.31 36.05
CA ARG A 11 -6.40 -15.94 37.35
C ARG A 11 -5.21 -16.90 37.32
N ALA A 12 -5.07 -17.68 36.22
CA ALA A 12 -3.95 -18.59 36.06
C ALA A 12 -2.62 -17.84 35.95
N ILE A 13 -2.58 -16.76 35.16
CA ILE A 13 -1.40 -15.92 35.01
C ILE A 13 -1.06 -15.22 36.34
N GLU A 14 -2.05 -14.67 37.05
CA GLU A 14 -1.85 -14.01 38.34
C GLU A 14 -1.34 -15.00 39.41
N ALA A 15 -1.87 -16.23 39.43
CA ALA A 15 -1.40 -17.26 40.32
C ALA A 15 0.05 -17.69 40.08
N GLU A 16 0.45 -17.80 38.80
CA GLU A 16 1.80 -18.23 38.42
C GLU A 16 2.84 -17.13 38.56
N THR A 17 2.46 -15.87 38.26
CA THR A 17 3.42 -14.76 38.17
C THR A 17 3.40 -13.81 39.37
N GLY A 18 2.36 -13.86 40.19
CA GLY A 18 2.11 -12.90 41.27
C GLY A 18 1.79 -11.47 40.78
N ARG A 19 1.58 -11.27 39.48
CA ARG A 19 1.31 -9.95 38.88
C ARG A 19 -0.17 -9.76 38.61
N ASN A 20 -0.72 -8.59 38.98
CA ASN A 20 -2.05 -8.21 38.56
C ASN A 20 -2.09 -7.87 37.08
N THR A 21 -2.78 -8.67 36.27
CA THR A 21 -2.87 -8.52 34.81
C THR A 21 -4.23 -7.99 34.34
N ARG A 22 -5.19 -7.72 35.25
CA ARG A 22 -6.53 -7.25 34.87
C ARG A 22 -6.50 -6.01 33.97
N ARG A 23 -5.71 -4.98 34.37
CA ARG A 23 -5.58 -3.76 33.55
C ARG A 23 -5.08 -4.05 32.14
N PHE A 24 -4.15 -4.99 31.98
CA PHE A 24 -3.65 -5.40 30.65
C PHE A 24 -4.80 -6.00 29.83
N PHE A 25 -5.54 -6.96 30.40
CA PHE A 25 -6.65 -7.60 29.68
C PHE A 25 -7.76 -6.62 29.34
N THR A 26 -8.18 -5.76 30.26
CA THR A 26 -9.19 -4.74 29.99
C THR A 26 -8.76 -3.81 28.86
N GLN A 27 -7.50 -3.40 28.85
CA GLN A 27 -7.00 -2.45 27.85
C GLN A 27 -6.77 -3.08 26.47
N TRP A 28 -6.23 -4.32 26.41
CA TRP A 28 -5.74 -4.90 25.17
C TRP A 28 -6.61 -6.04 24.60
N VAL A 29 -7.52 -6.59 25.40
CA VAL A 29 -8.34 -7.74 25.02
C VAL A 29 -9.83 -7.41 25.02
N GLU A 30 -10.32 -6.74 26.06
CA GLU A 30 -11.74 -6.45 26.26
C GLU A 30 -12.16 -5.15 25.56
N ARG A 31 -11.28 -4.16 25.53
CA ARG A 31 -11.52 -2.88 24.87
C ARG A 31 -11.36 -3.02 23.36
N ALA A 32 -12.31 -2.47 22.60
CA ALA A 32 -12.23 -2.41 21.15
C ALA A 32 -11.20 -1.38 20.68
N GLY A 33 -10.54 -1.67 19.54
CA GLY A 33 -9.55 -0.77 18.92
C GLY A 33 -8.14 -0.95 19.48
N HIS A 34 -7.27 -0.01 19.12
CA HIS A 34 -5.86 0.07 19.53
C HIS A 34 -5.46 1.54 19.60
N PRO A 35 -4.36 1.90 20.30
CA PRO A 35 -3.87 3.27 20.30
C PRO A 35 -3.39 3.72 18.92
N ASP A 36 -3.67 4.97 18.60
CA ASP A 36 -3.08 5.70 17.48
C ASP A 36 -2.02 6.62 18.05
N LEU A 37 -0.75 6.32 17.78
CA LEU A 37 0.41 6.94 18.42
C LEU A 37 1.21 7.78 17.43
N GLU A 38 1.54 8.98 17.85
CA GLU A 38 2.55 9.81 17.18
C GLU A 38 3.78 9.94 18.07
N ALA A 39 4.94 9.58 17.50
CA ALA A 39 6.24 9.80 18.14
C ALA A 39 7.00 10.92 17.41
N SER A 40 7.43 11.93 18.14
CA SER A 40 8.31 12.98 17.63
C SER A 40 9.61 13.06 18.42
N TYR A 41 10.67 13.53 17.75
CA TYR A 41 12.01 13.67 18.30
C TYR A 41 12.56 15.07 18.03
N ARG A 42 13.24 15.62 19.02
CA ARG A 42 14.03 16.85 18.91
C ARG A 42 15.29 16.76 19.78
N TRP A 43 16.41 17.17 19.22
CA TRP A 43 17.66 17.31 19.97
C TRP A 43 17.81 18.73 20.57
N ASP A 44 18.12 18.81 21.85
CA ASP A 44 18.52 20.05 22.53
C ASP A 44 20.03 19.99 22.76
N GLY A 45 20.79 20.65 21.87
CA GLY A 45 22.26 20.62 21.90
C GLY A 45 22.86 21.36 23.09
N GLU A 46 22.17 22.40 23.61
CA GLU A 46 22.65 23.15 24.78
C GLU A 46 22.57 22.30 26.04
N ARG A 47 21.48 21.56 26.20
CA ARG A 47 21.24 20.69 27.35
C ARG A 47 21.70 19.26 27.14
N LYS A 48 22.22 18.93 25.98
CA LYS A 48 22.59 17.56 25.59
C LYS A 48 21.45 16.57 25.88
N THR A 49 20.25 16.89 25.42
CA THR A 49 19.04 16.14 25.79
C THR A 49 18.21 15.81 24.55
N ALA A 50 17.88 14.54 24.41
CA ALA A 50 16.88 14.09 23.47
C ALA A 50 15.47 14.30 24.06
N LEU A 51 14.63 15.03 23.35
CA LEU A 51 13.24 15.23 23.72
C LEU A 51 12.37 14.33 22.82
N ILE A 52 11.68 13.39 23.47
CA ILE A 52 10.75 12.48 22.81
C ILE A 52 9.34 12.84 23.24
N THR A 53 8.46 13.10 22.30
CA THR A 53 7.03 13.27 22.59
C THR A 53 6.28 12.06 22.07
N ILE A 54 5.46 11.46 22.91
CA ILE A 54 4.48 10.42 22.52
C ILE A 54 3.09 11.00 22.72
N ALA A 55 2.36 11.15 21.62
CA ALA A 55 0.97 11.58 21.61
C ALA A 55 0.05 10.42 21.27
N GLN A 56 -1.10 10.34 21.91
CA GLN A 56 -2.18 9.42 21.57
C GLN A 56 -3.23 10.22 20.81
N GLN A 57 -3.44 9.89 19.52
CA GLN A 57 -4.25 10.67 18.59
C GLN A 57 -5.73 10.25 18.53
N GLN A 58 -6.06 9.05 19.05
CA GLN A 58 -7.45 8.63 19.17
C GLN A 58 -8.19 9.51 20.19
N THR A 59 -9.50 9.56 20.11
CA THR A 59 -10.33 10.23 21.12
C THR A 59 -10.05 9.66 22.50
N VAL A 60 -9.71 10.52 23.45
CA VAL A 60 -9.47 10.15 24.85
C VAL A 60 -10.49 10.88 25.71
N ASP A 61 -11.35 10.09 26.39
CA ASP A 61 -12.40 10.56 27.28
C ASP A 61 -12.62 9.54 28.42
N ASP A 62 -13.67 9.70 29.22
CA ASP A 62 -13.98 8.84 30.35
C ASP A 62 -14.33 7.41 29.92
N ASP A 63 -14.99 7.25 28.76
CA ASP A 63 -15.37 5.94 28.18
C ASP A 63 -14.21 5.30 27.43
N ASN A 64 -13.27 6.11 26.96
CA ASN A 64 -12.12 5.70 26.17
C ASN A 64 -10.82 6.33 26.72
N PRO A 65 -10.37 5.94 27.93
CA PRO A 65 -9.20 6.54 28.57
C PRO A 65 -7.92 6.26 27.80
N ALA A 66 -6.90 7.10 28.01
CA ALA A 66 -5.58 6.93 27.43
C ALA A 66 -5.01 5.53 27.72
N TYR A 67 -4.39 4.90 26.71
CA TYR A 67 -3.66 3.65 26.91
C TYR A 67 -2.45 3.87 27.81
N ALA A 68 -2.14 2.87 28.63
CA ALA A 68 -0.98 2.89 29.51
C ALA A 68 -0.06 1.71 29.23
N PHE A 69 1.16 1.98 28.75
CA PHE A 69 2.13 0.99 28.32
C PHE A 69 3.56 1.50 28.52
N ASP A 70 4.50 0.58 28.49
CA ASP A 70 5.93 0.92 28.44
C ASP A 70 6.41 0.81 26.99
N VAL A 71 7.14 1.80 26.50
CA VAL A 71 7.78 1.80 25.18
C VAL A 71 9.29 1.91 25.33
N GLU A 72 10.02 1.17 24.52
CA GLU A 72 11.49 1.29 24.45
C GLU A 72 11.89 2.28 23.38
N ILE A 73 12.83 3.15 23.71
CA ILE A 73 13.49 4.08 22.76
C ILE A 73 14.97 3.81 22.81
N GLY A 74 15.58 3.59 21.64
CA GLY A 74 17.01 3.41 21.48
C GLY A 74 17.66 4.64 20.85
N PHE A 75 18.82 5.03 21.37
CA PHE A 75 19.64 6.10 20.82
C PHE A 75 21.02 5.54 20.49
N VAL A 76 21.43 5.63 19.24
CA VAL A 76 22.72 5.16 18.76
C VAL A 76 23.55 6.35 18.34
N ALA A 77 24.67 6.52 18.98
CA ALA A 77 25.55 7.69 18.79
C ALA A 77 26.21 7.69 17.40
N ASP A 78 26.63 6.53 16.91
CA ASP A 78 27.23 6.33 15.60
C ASP A 78 26.36 5.36 14.77
N ALA A 79 25.82 5.85 13.65
CA ALA A 79 24.99 5.01 12.79
C ALA A 79 25.78 3.79 12.26
N PRO A 80 25.20 2.59 12.28
CA PRO A 80 25.87 1.42 11.72
C PRO A 80 26.19 1.64 10.24
N ALA A 81 27.42 1.32 9.84
CA ALA A 81 27.88 1.48 8.46
C ALA A 81 27.17 0.50 7.49
N THR A 82 26.64 -0.62 8.02
CA THR A 82 25.96 -1.66 7.24
C THR A 82 24.79 -2.23 8.04
N LEU A 83 23.71 -2.58 7.31
CA LEU A 83 22.62 -3.35 7.88
C LEU A 83 23.12 -4.77 8.19
N HIS A 84 23.05 -5.16 9.47
CA HIS A 84 23.33 -6.53 9.86
C HIS A 84 22.18 -7.45 9.45
N ALA A 85 22.51 -8.68 9.00
CA ALA A 85 21.51 -9.68 8.61
C ALA A 85 20.64 -10.18 9.77
N ASP A 86 21.03 -9.94 11.02
CA ASP A 86 20.24 -10.24 12.20
C ASP A 86 19.11 -9.22 12.37
N PHE A 87 17.94 -9.59 11.87
CA PHE A 87 16.71 -8.78 11.94
C PHE A 87 16.07 -8.72 13.35
N GLY A 88 16.86 -8.91 14.41
CA GLY A 88 16.36 -8.98 15.78
C GLY A 88 16.06 -7.62 16.42
N PRO A 89 15.20 -7.60 17.46
CA PRO A 89 14.90 -6.40 18.24
C PRO A 89 16.03 -6.02 19.21
N GLY A 90 17.14 -6.76 19.17
CA GLY A 90 18.27 -6.60 20.10
C GLY A 90 18.88 -5.19 20.08
N PRO A 91 19.62 -4.81 21.15
CA PRO A 91 20.33 -3.56 21.18
C PRO A 91 21.50 -3.57 20.18
N LEU A 92 21.72 -2.41 19.57
CA LEU A 92 22.90 -2.18 18.73
C LEU A 92 24.13 -1.89 19.61
N PRO A 93 25.35 -2.14 19.13
CA PRO A 93 26.56 -1.74 19.81
C PRO A 93 26.54 -0.24 20.12
N GLY A 94 26.78 0.13 21.38
CA GLY A 94 26.76 1.53 21.82
C GLY A 94 25.35 2.17 21.88
N GLU A 95 24.29 1.39 21.79
CA GLU A 95 22.91 1.89 21.95
C GLU A 95 22.60 2.20 23.42
N THR A 96 22.20 3.43 23.70
CA THR A 96 21.55 3.80 24.95
C THR A 96 20.06 3.52 24.82
N ARG A 97 19.54 2.53 25.55
CA ARG A 97 18.12 2.15 25.49
C ARG A 97 17.43 2.55 26.79
N VAL A 98 16.30 3.25 26.65
CA VAL A 98 15.46 3.67 27.75
C VAL A 98 14.07 3.12 27.61
N ARG A 99 13.43 2.79 28.73
CA ARG A 99 12.03 2.38 28.80
C ARG A 99 11.21 3.52 29.38
N LEU A 100 10.26 4.01 28.62
CA LEU A 100 9.43 5.15 28.97
C LEU A 100 8.01 4.70 29.26
N ARG A 101 7.45 5.14 30.38
CA ARG A 101 6.07 4.87 30.76
C ARG A 101 5.16 5.91 30.13
N VAL A 102 4.31 5.48 29.18
CA VAL A 102 3.28 6.30 28.55
C VAL A 102 1.95 5.99 29.24
N ASP A 103 1.26 6.99 29.80
CA ASP A 103 -0.04 6.87 30.43
C ASP A 103 -0.90 8.14 30.30
N ARG A 104 -0.45 9.09 29.50
CA ARG A 104 -1.13 10.37 29.22
C ARG A 104 -1.06 10.68 27.73
N ALA A 105 -1.88 11.65 27.30
CA ALA A 105 -1.97 12.10 25.91
C ALA A 105 -2.01 13.63 25.83
N PRO A 106 -0.92 14.34 25.45
CA PRO A 106 0.44 13.86 25.12
C PRO A 106 1.37 13.75 26.34
N GLN A 107 2.56 13.17 26.12
CA GLN A 107 3.60 13.07 27.16
C GLN A 107 4.98 13.31 26.55
N VAL A 108 5.80 14.15 27.22
CA VAL A 108 7.16 14.51 26.81
C VAL A 108 8.16 13.86 27.76
N PHE A 109 9.21 13.29 27.19
CA PHE A 109 10.32 12.67 27.91
C PHE A 109 11.61 13.34 27.53
N ALA A 110 12.43 13.68 28.52
CA ALA A 110 13.77 14.25 28.36
C ALA A 110 14.80 13.17 28.73
N VAL A 111 15.62 12.79 27.76
CA VAL A 111 16.70 11.80 27.96
C VAL A 111 18.04 12.44 27.77
N PRO A 112 18.85 12.57 28.84
CA PRO A 112 20.21 13.11 28.73
C PRO A 112 21.10 12.15 27.93
N LEU A 113 21.85 12.68 26.96
CA LEU A 113 22.82 11.95 26.16
C LEU A 113 24.12 12.76 26.07
N GLU A 114 25.24 12.09 25.83
CA GLU A 114 26.53 12.79 25.72
C GLU A 114 26.62 13.65 24.45
N ARG A 115 25.97 13.18 23.35
CA ARG A 115 25.93 13.84 22.04
C ARG A 115 24.64 13.52 21.32
N GLU A 116 24.36 14.26 20.25
CA GLU A 116 23.23 13.99 19.35
C GLU A 116 23.34 12.57 18.77
N PRO A 117 22.28 11.77 18.89
CA PRO A 117 22.27 10.43 18.30
C PRO A 117 22.15 10.48 16.77
N ALA A 118 22.95 9.69 16.08
CA ALA A 118 22.85 9.51 14.64
C ALA A 118 21.64 8.64 14.23
N LEU A 119 21.10 7.82 15.17
CA LEU A 119 19.94 6.97 14.94
C LEU A 119 19.05 6.94 16.18
N VAL A 120 17.77 7.23 16.00
CA VAL A 120 16.73 7.10 17.02
C VAL A 120 15.80 5.94 16.65
N ARG A 121 15.64 4.98 17.54
CA ARG A 121 14.84 3.77 17.37
C ARG A 121 13.61 3.83 18.26
N VAL A 122 12.44 3.91 17.68
CA VAL A 122 11.16 3.94 18.41
C VAL A 122 10.54 2.55 18.38
N ASP A 123 10.26 1.97 19.56
CA ASP A 123 9.70 0.62 19.71
C ASP A 123 10.46 -0.40 18.81
N PRO A 124 11.79 -0.57 19.00
CA PRO A 124 12.64 -1.37 18.11
C PRO A 124 12.22 -2.83 18.03
N GLY A 125 11.52 -3.34 19.05
CA GLY A 125 10.97 -4.68 19.07
C GLY A 125 9.59 -4.80 18.46
N ALA A 126 8.95 -3.68 18.08
CA ALA A 126 7.56 -3.62 17.64
C ALA A 126 6.59 -4.35 18.60
N TRP A 127 6.79 -4.15 19.92
CA TRP A 127 6.03 -4.81 20.95
C TRP A 127 4.64 -4.19 21.18
N ILE A 128 4.48 -2.92 20.80
CA ILE A 128 3.24 -2.19 21.04
C ILE A 128 2.30 -2.37 19.85
N LEU A 129 1.13 -2.96 20.12
CA LEU A 129 0.03 -3.02 19.16
C LEU A 129 -0.58 -1.62 19.01
N ALA A 130 -0.13 -0.89 18.00
CA ALA A 130 -0.56 0.47 17.74
C ALA A 130 -0.45 0.82 16.25
N ALA A 131 -1.28 1.77 15.79
CA ALA A 131 -0.95 2.55 14.62
C ALA A 131 0.14 3.56 15.03
N TRP A 132 1.23 3.65 14.23
CA TRP A 132 2.33 4.55 14.52
C TRP A 132 2.51 5.58 13.41
N THR A 133 2.54 6.84 13.78
CA THR A 133 3.05 7.94 12.96
C THR A 133 4.37 8.41 13.56
N TRP A 134 5.42 8.48 12.73
CA TRP A 134 6.73 8.97 13.15
C TRP A 134 6.99 10.36 12.56
N SER A 135 7.23 11.33 13.43
CA SER A 135 7.56 12.72 13.10
C SER A 135 8.99 13.03 13.57
N LEU A 136 9.95 12.21 13.09
CA LEU A 136 11.36 12.29 13.51
C LEU A 136 12.18 13.27 12.66
N GLY A 137 11.65 13.73 11.53
CA GLY A 137 12.36 14.50 10.51
C GLY A 137 13.04 13.63 9.46
N THR A 138 13.33 14.21 8.28
CA THR A 138 13.83 13.47 7.11
C THR A 138 15.16 12.77 7.37
N ASP A 139 16.10 13.45 7.97
CA ASP A 139 17.45 12.91 8.22
C ASP A 139 17.40 11.73 9.20
N ALA A 140 16.57 11.84 10.25
CA ALA A 140 16.38 10.75 11.20
C ALA A 140 15.66 9.56 10.57
N HIS A 141 14.63 9.77 9.72
CA HIS A 141 14.00 8.68 8.97
C HIS A 141 14.98 8.03 8.00
N ALA A 142 15.79 8.81 7.29
CA ALA A 142 16.81 8.28 6.41
C ALA A 142 17.88 7.48 7.16
N ALA A 143 18.26 7.90 8.38
CA ALA A 143 19.16 7.16 9.24
C ALA A 143 18.56 5.82 9.68
N VAL A 144 17.27 5.79 10.09
CA VAL A 144 16.55 4.56 10.40
C VAL A 144 16.52 3.62 9.19
N LEU A 145 16.18 4.15 8.02
CA LEU A 145 16.09 3.37 6.80
C LEU A 145 17.43 2.73 6.41
N ARG A 146 18.55 3.44 6.64
CA ARG A 146 19.91 2.93 6.35
C ARG A 146 20.47 1.99 7.42
N GLY A 147 20.13 2.20 8.70
CA GLY A 147 20.89 1.62 9.81
C GLY A 147 20.11 0.80 10.83
N ASP A 148 18.77 0.86 10.86
CA ASP A 148 18.00 0.06 11.82
C ASP A 148 17.91 -1.41 11.36
N PRO A 149 18.32 -2.39 12.18
CA PRO A 149 18.24 -3.81 11.83
C PRO A 149 16.77 -4.30 11.71
N SER A 150 15.81 -3.65 12.35
CA SER A 150 14.39 -4.02 12.29
C SER A 150 13.77 -3.68 10.94
N PRO A 151 13.29 -4.67 10.16
CA PRO A 151 12.56 -4.40 8.91
C PRO A 151 11.31 -3.54 9.14
N ILE A 152 10.63 -3.71 10.28
CA ILE A 152 9.42 -2.95 10.62
C ILE A 152 9.77 -1.47 10.80
N SER A 153 10.87 -1.17 11.50
CA SER A 153 11.35 0.22 11.66
C SER A 153 11.68 0.84 10.31
N ARG A 154 12.38 0.10 9.42
CA ARG A 154 12.71 0.58 8.08
C ARG A 154 11.48 0.80 7.20
N ILE A 155 10.47 -0.08 7.27
CA ILE A 155 9.19 0.12 6.59
C ILE A 155 8.49 1.39 7.10
N ARG A 156 8.44 1.60 8.42
CA ARG A 156 7.84 2.81 9.02
C ARG A 156 8.58 4.08 8.55
N ALA A 157 9.92 4.04 8.54
CA ALA A 157 10.73 5.14 8.03
C ALA A 157 10.51 5.39 6.53
N ALA A 158 10.43 4.33 5.70
CA ALA A 158 10.12 4.46 4.28
C ALA A 158 8.75 5.09 4.04
N ASN A 159 7.72 4.68 4.80
CA ASN A 159 6.38 5.25 4.71
C ASN A 159 6.31 6.73 5.18
N ALA A 160 7.15 7.12 6.14
CA ALA A 160 7.29 8.52 6.54
C ALA A 160 7.98 9.35 5.46
N LEU A 161 9.09 8.85 4.89
CA LEU A 161 9.81 9.49 3.78
C LEU A 161 8.95 9.57 2.50
N ALA A 162 8.05 8.63 2.27
CA ALA A 162 7.12 8.67 1.14
C ALA A 162 6.18 9.87 1.15
N LYS A 163 5.87 10.40 2.34
CA LYS A 163 5.02 11.59 2.53
C LYS A 163 5.81 12.91 2.46
N ASP A 164 7.14 12.82 2.38
CA ASP A 164 8.05 13.97 2.34
C ASP A 164 8.41 14.28 0.89
N ASP A 165 8.00 15.45 0.40
CA ASP A 165 8.23 15.89 -0.98
C ASP A 165 9.69 16.34 -1.25
N ARG A 166 10.58 16.28 -0.26
CA ARG A 166 11.97 16.69 -0.43
C ARG A 166 12.76 15.71 -1.30
N ARG A 167 13.71 16.22 -2.04
CA ARG A 167 14.63 15.42 -2.87
C ARG A 167 15.43 14.42 -2.04
N THR A 168 15.91 14.84 -0.87
CA THR A 168 16.68 13.99 0.07
C THR A 168 15.88 12.76 0.54
N ALA A 169 14.58 12.89 0.75
CA ALA A 169 13.72 11.76 1.10
C ALA A 169 13.63 10.75 -0.05
N ARG A 170 13.45 11.23 -1.29
CA ARG A 170 13.40 10.36 -2.48
C ARG A 170 14.76 9.67 -2.76
N GLU A 171 15.86 10.38 -2.56
CA GLU A 171 17.22 9.81 -2.67
C GLU A 171 17.45 8.69 -1.66
N ALA A 172 17.04 8.89 -0.40
CA ALA A 172 17.14 7.86 0.62
C ALA A 172 16.28 6.62 0.28
N LEU A 173 15.06 6.81 -0.24
CA LEU A 173 14.22 5.72 -0.72
C LEU A 173 14.86 4.99 -1.91
N ALA A 174 15.41 5.72 -2.88
CA ALA A 174 16.05 5.13 -4.07
C ALA A 174 17.29 4.29 -3.68
N GLU A 175 18.11 4.79 -2.76
CA GLU A 175 19.27 4.06 -2.25
C GLU A 175 18.83 2.77 -1.53
N ALA A 176 17.82 2.86 -0.66
CA ALA A 176 17.33 1.71 0.08
C ALA A 176 16.67 0.66 -0.82
N LEU A 177 15.95 1.06 -1.89
CA LEU A 177 15.39 0.13 -2.86
C LEU A 177 16.44 -0.80 -3.47
N ALA A 178 17.63 -0.26 -3.74
CA ALA A 178 18.72 -1.02 -4.35
C ALA A 178 19.47 -1.93 -3.37
N ARG A 179 19.42 -1.65 -2.07
CA ARG A 179 20.37 -2.25 -1.09
C ARG A 179 19.72 -2.96 0.09
N ASP A 180 18.43 -2.72 0.37
CA ASP A 180 17.81 -3.32 1.55
C ASP A 180 17.78 -4.85 1.46
N PRO A 181 18.30 -5.55 2.46
CA PRO A 181 18.37 -7.01 2.43
C PRO A 181 17.01 -7.69 2.60
N PHE A 182 16.00 -6.98 3.11
CA PHE A 182 14.67 -7.54 3.32
C PHE A 182 13.70 -7.07 2.23
N PHE A 183 13.26 -8.01 1.41
CA PHE A 183 12.38 -7.73 0.28
C PHE A 183 11.12 -6.92 0.63
N GLY A 184 10.58 -7.07 1.85
CA GLY A 184 9.38 -6.34 2.30
C GLY A 184 9.60 -4.84 2.33
N VAL A 185 10.79 -4.37 2.73
CA VAL A 185 11.15 -2.95 2.68
C VAL A 185 11.21 -2.47 1.24
N GLY A 186 11.86 -3.23 0.34
CA GLY A 186 11.90 -2.91 -1.09
C GLY A 186 10.52 -2.83 -1.75
N VAL A 187 9.56 -3.70 -1.35
CA VAL A 187 8.18 -3.66 -1.83
C VAL A 187 7.48 -2.36 -1.43
N GLU A 188 7.58 -1.96 -0.15
CA GLU A 188 6.97 -0.72 0.35
C GLU A 188 7.60 0.53 -0.29
N ILE A 189 8.93 0.54 -0.46
CA ILE A 189 9.64 1.63 -1.13
C ILE A 189 9.20 1.74 -2.59
N ALA A 190 9.09 0.63 -3.33
CA ALA A 190 8.66 0.67 -4.72
C ALA A 190 7.25 1.24 -4.86
N ALA A 191 6.32 0.89 -3.96
CA ALA A 191 4.98 1.45 -3.91
C ALA A 191 5.03 2.97 -3.64
N ALA A 192 5.79 3.39 -2.62
CA ALA A 192 5.97 4.79 -2.25
C ALA A 192 6.53 5.65 -3.39
N LEU A 193 7.54 5.15 -4.09
CA LEU A 193 8.11 5.81 -5.27
C LEU A 193 7.09 5.91 -6.42
N GLY A 194 6.27 4.86 -6.62
CA GLY A 194 5.19 4.87 -7.60
C GLY A 194 4.14 5.95 -7.33
N ASP A 195 3.75 6.11 -6.07
CA ASP A 195 2.75 7.09 -5.64
C ASP A 195 3.26 8.53 -5.75
N SER A 196 4.56 8.76 -5.56
CA SER A 196 5.15 10.09 -5.67
C SER A 196 5.09 10.66 -7.10
N ARG A 197 5.10 9.80 -8.13
CA ARG A 197 5.14 10.14 -9.57
C ARG A 197 6.23 11.12 -9.97
N ALA A 198 7.26 11.28 -9.16
CA ALA A 198 8.38 12.16 -9.45
C ALA A 198 9.31 11.55 -10.51
N PRO A 199 9.96 12.36 -11.38
CA PRO A 199 10.93 11.86 -12.35
C PRO A 199 12.09 11.08 -11.75
N SER A 200 12.59 11.48 -10.59
CA SER A 200 13.66 10.78 -9.87
C SER A 200 13.17 9.42 -9.32
N ALA A 201 11.93 9.33 -8.88
CA ALA A 201 11.32 8.07 -8.45
C ALA A 201 11.19 7.09 -9.62
N ARG A 202 10.76 7.58 -10.79
CA ARG A 202 10.72 6.79 -12.03
C ARG A 202 12.12 6.25 -12.38
N ALA A 203 13.13 7.10 -12.36
CA ALA A 203 14.52 6.69 -12.65
C ALA A 203 15.02 5.62 -11.67
N ALA A 204 14.72 5.76 -10.35
CA ALA A 204 15.06 4.78 -9.35
C ALA A 204 14.36 3.43 -9.58
N LEU A 205 13.09 3.42 -9.96
CA LEU A 205 12.35 2.20 -10.30
C LEU A 205 12.92 1.51 -11.53
N LEU A 206 13.21 2.25 -12.60
CA LEU A 206 13.83 1.72 -13.83
C LEU A 206 15.22 1.11 -13.56
N ALA A 207 16.04 1.79 -12.75
CA ALA A 207 17.35 1.27 -12.37
C ALA A 207 17.30 -0.05 -11.60
N ASN A 208 16.17 -0.36 -10.96
CA ASN A 208 15.97 -1.55 -10.13
C ASN A 208 15.00 -2.58 -10.74
N VAL A 209 14.63 -2.45 -12.02
CA VAL A 209 13.67 -3.35 -12.70
C VAL A 209 14.11 -4.81 -12.67
N SER A 210 15.41 -5.07 -12.64
CA SER A 210 16.03 -6.40 -12.54
C SER A 210 16.40 -6.81 -11.10
N HIS A 211 15.76 -6.24 -10.09
CA HIS A 211 16.03 -6.55 -8.68
C HIS A 211 16.02 -8.07 -8.44
N PRO A 212 16.97 -8.65 -7.63
CA PRO A 212 17.09 -10.10 -7.47
C PRO A 212 15.83 -10.76 -6.90
N HIS A 213 15.09 -10.08 -6.03
CA HIS A 213 13.92 -10.65 -5.39
C HIS A 213 12.63 -10.42 -6.21
N PRO A 214 11.87 -11.50 -6.60
CA PRO A 214 10.71 -11.37 -7.49
C PRO A 214 9.56 -10.52 -6.92
N LYS A 215 9.35 -10.51 -5.60
CA LYS A 215 8.31 -9.65 -4.98
C LYS A 215 8.63 -8.16 -5.15
N VAL A 216 9.92 -7.79 -5.12
CA VAL A 216 10.34 -6.39 -5.37
C VAL A 216 10.16 -6.05 -6.85
N ARG A 217 10.57 -6.94 -7.79
CA ARG A 217 10.30 -6.73 -9.22
C ARG A 217 8.81 -6.55 -9.53
N ARG A 218 7.93 -7.34 -8.87
CA ARG A 218 6.46 -7.16 -8.96
C ARG A 218 6.01 -5.78 -8.52
N ALA A 219 6.50 -5.31 -7.38
CA ALA A 219 6.16 -4.00 -6.85
C ALA A 219 6.65 -2.88 -7.78
N ILE A 220 7.88 -3.02 -8.31
CA ILE A 220 8.45 -2.09 -9.30
C ILE A 220 7.61 -2.07 -10.58
N ALA A 221 7.24 -3.23 -11.12
CA ALA A 221 6.41 -3.31 -12.31
C ALA A 221 5.06 -2.61 -12.11
N LYS A 222 4.40 -2.84 -10.97
CA LYS A 222 3.15 -2.15 -10.62
C LYS A 222 3.32 -0.64 -10.53
N ALA A 223 4.38 -0.21 -9.85
CA ALA A 223 4.70 1.20 -9.65
C ALA A 223 4.96 1.91 -10.99
N LEU A 224 5.72 1.29 -11.90
CA LEU A 224 6.02 1.81 -13.23
C LEU A 224 4.76 2.06 -14.07
N GLY A 225 3.66 1.35 -13.83
CA GLY A 225 2.38 1.61 -14.48
C GLY A 225 1.77 3.01 -14.20
N ALA A 226 2.38 3.82 -13.33
CA ALA A 226 1.98 5.22 -13.09
C ALA A 226 2.45 6.18 -14.19
N TRP A 227 3.41 5.78 -15.03
CA TRP A 227 3.98 6.60 -16.11
C TRP A 227 3.56 6.11 -17.49
N ARG A 228 3.47 7.06 -18.43
CA ARG A 228 3.07 6.79 -19.82
C ARG A 228 4.17 7.29 -20.77
N ASP A 229 5.27 6.56 -20.82
CA ASP A 229 6.38 6.86 -21.71
C ASP A 229 7.03 5.58 -22.26
N ALA A 230 7.77 5.72 -23.36
CA ALA A 230 8.32 4.60 -24.11
C ALA A 230 9.37 3.81 -23.31
N GLU A 231 10.19 4.47 -22.49
CA GLU A 231 11.22 3.79 -21.69
C GLU A 231 10.60 2.88 -20.64
N VAL A 232 9.52 3.32 -19.99
CA VAL A 232 8.75 2.48 -19.07
C VAL A 232 8.10 1.31 -19.81
N ALA A 233 7.52 1.57 -20.99
CA ALA A 233 6.93 0.50 -21.78
C ALA A 233 7.99 -0.54 -22.21
N ASP A 234 9.19 -0.12 -22.59
CA ASP A 234 10.32 -1.02 -22.93
C ASP A 234 10.74 -1.88 -21.74
N ALA A 235 10.87 -1.28 -20.55
CA ALA A 235 11.21 -1.99 -19.34
C ALA A 235 10.13 -3.03 -18.94
N LEU A 236 8.84 -2.69 -19.08
CA LEU A 236 7.73 -3.62 -18.81
C LEU A 236 7.64 -4.72 -19.88
N LEU A 237 7.92 -4.41 -21.14
CA LEU A 237 8.02 -5.41 -22.21
C LEU A 237 9.15 -6.41 -21.96
N ALA A 238 10.29 -5.98 -21.44
CA ALA A 238 11.39 -6.88 -21.08
C ALA A 238 11.02 -7.85 -19.94
N LEU A 239 10.14 -7.44 -19.01
CA LEU A 239 9.67 -8.30 -17.93
C LEU A 239 8.69 -9.42 -18.38
N ARG A 240 8.29 -9.50 -19.64
CA ARG A 240 7.51 -10.62 -20.17
C ARG A 240 8.23 -11.97 -20.05
N ASP A 241 9.54 -11.93 -20.06
CA ASP A 241 10.40 -13.12 -19.98
C ASP A 241 10.93 -13.38 -18.57
N ASP A 242 10.33 -12.74 -17.55
CA ASP A 242 10.72 -12.97 -16.15
C ASP A 242 10.43 -14.40 -15.71
N ALA A 243 11.35 -14.98 -14.92
CA ALA A 243 11.19 -16.31 -14.37
C ALA A 243 9.97 -16.50 -13.48
N SER A 244 9.41 -15.40 -12.94
CA SER A 244 8.21 -15.42 -12.10
C SER A 244 6.97 -15.00 -12.90
N TYR A 245 6.06 -15.93 -13.13
CA TYR A 245 4.77 -15.65 -13.77
C TYR A 245 3.96 -14.55 -13.06
N PHE A 246 4.17 -14.31 -11.76
CA PHE A 246 3.57 -13.17 -11.06
C PHE A 246 4.18 -11.84 -11.45
N VAL A 247 5.49 -11.80 -11.72
CA VAL A 247 6.16 -10.60 -12.25
C VAL A 247 5.63 -10.31 -13.64
N VAL A 248 5.58 -11.34 -14.50
CA VAL A 248 5.05 -11.24 -15.87
C VAL A 248 3.62 -10.69 -15.85
N GLY A 249 2.72 -11.27 -15.05
CA GLY A 249 1.32 -10.84 -14.98
C GLY A 249 1.15 -9.39 -14.52
N ASP A 250 1.92 -8.96 -13.51
CA ASP A 250 1.85 -7.58 -13.03
C ASP A 250 2.51 -6.58 -14.02
N ALA A 251 3.57 -6.98 -14.71
CA ALA A 251 4.20 -6.19 -15.77
C ALA A 251 3.26 -5.98 -16.98
N LEU A 252 2.56 -7.03 -17.42
CA LEU A 252 1.56 -6.94 -18.48
C LEU A 252 0.40 -6.01 -18.13
N HIS A 253 -0.10 -6.09 -16.90
CA HIS A 253 -1.12 -5.14 -16.43
C HIS A 253 -0.58 -3.70 -16.43
N ALA A 254 0.62 -3.47 -15.91
CA ALA A 254 1.25 -2.15 -15.91
C ALA A 254 1.54 -1.64 -17.32
N LEU A 255 1.93 -2.54 -18.25
CA LEU A 255 2.15 -2.21 -19.66
C LEU A 255 0.86 -1.63 -20.29
N GLY A 256 -0.30 -2.22 -20.04
CA GLY A 256 -1.57 -1.66 -20.50
C GLY A 256 -1.81 -0.23 -20.01
N LYS A 257 -1.46 0.08 -18.76
CA LYS A 257 -1.59 1.43 -18.18
C LYS A 257 -0.71 2.47 -18.86
N THR A 258 0.41 2.07 -19.47
CA THR A 258 1.27 3.00 -20.22
C THR A 258 0.56 3.55 -21.45
N ARG A 259 -0.43 2.84 -21.99
CA ARG A 259 -1.12 3.14 -23.27
C ARG A 259 -0.17 3.22 -24.46
N ASP A 260 0.95 2.50 -24.39
CA ASP A 260 1.87 2.38 -25.53
C ASP A 260 1.20 1.57 -26.66
N PRO A 261 1.21 2.03 -27.91
CA PRO A 261 0.58 1.31 -29.02
C PRO A 261 1.10 -0.12 -29.23
N ARG A 262 2.37 -0.38 -28.88
CA ARG A 262 3.00 -1.71 -28.97
C ARG A 262 2.45 -2.72 -27.97
N ALA A 263 1.74 -2.24 -26.94
CA ALA A 263 1.21 -3.10 -25.88
C ALA A 263 0.13 -4.05 -26.38
N PHE A 264 -0.71 -3.64 -27.34
CA PHE A 264 -1.88 -4.44 -27.76
C PHE A 264 -1.50 -5.86 -28.19
N ASP A 265 -0.61 -5.97 -29.17
CA ASP A 265 -0.23 -7.28 -29.72
C ASP A 265 0.51 -8.14 -28.69
N ALA A 266 1.35 -7.52 -27.86
CA ALA A 266 2.05 -8.18 -26.76
C ALA A 266 1.07 -8.73 -25.71
N LEU A 267 0.05 -7.96 -25.35
CA LEU A 267 -0.98 -8.37 -24.40
C LEU A 267 -1.87 -9.49 -24.97
N VAL A 268 -2.28 -9.38 -26.23
CA VAL A 268 -3.06 -10.44 -26.90
C VAL A 268 -2.28 -11.75 -26.94
N ALA A 269 -1.02 -11.72 -27.34
CA ALA A 269 -0.17 -12.91 -27.35
C ALA A 269 -0.06 -13.54 -25.93
N ALA A 270 0.07 -12.73 -24.90
CA ALA A 270 0.21 -13.19 -23.52
C ALA A 270 -1.07 -13.82 -22.93
N THR A 271 -2.25 -13.60 -23.52
CA THR A 271 -3.48 -14.29 -23.10
C THR A 271 -3.47 -15.79 -23.38
N HIS A 272 -2.54 -16.26 -24.21
CA HIS A 272 -2.37 -17.67 -24.58
C HIS A 272 -1.18 -18.35 -23.87
N VAL A 273 -0.44 -17.62 -23.05
CA VAL A 273 0.71 -18.19 -22.32
C VAL A 273 0.23 -18.95 -21.09
N PRO A 274 0.48 -20.27 -21.02
CA PRO A 274 0.06 -21.08 -19.87
C PRO A 274 0.85 -20.70 -18.62
N SER A 275 0.17 -20.63 -17.48
CA SER A 275 0.77 -20.35 -16.18
C SER A 275 -0.09 -20.89 -15.06
N TRP A 276 0.50 -21.03 -13.87
CA TRP A 276 -0.28 -21.44 -12.70
C TRP A 276 -1.44 -20.47 -12.46
N ASN A 277 -2.65 -21.05 -12.32
CA ASN A 277 -3.90 -20.30 -12.11
C ASN A 277 -4.10 -19.12 -13.09
N GLU A 278 -3.68 -19.32 -14.34
CA GLU A 278 -3.83 -18.32 -15.41
C GLU A 278 -3.27 -16.92 -15.06
N SER A 279 -2.21 -16.87 -14.25
CA SER A 279 -1.66 -15.61 -13.71
C SER A 279 -1.18 -14.66 -14.79
N ILE A 280 -0.49 -15.19 -15.83
CA ILE A 280 -0.02 -14.39 -16.96
C ILE A 280 -1.19 -13.89 -17.80
N ALA A 281 -2.06 -14.80 -18.24
CA ALA A 281 -3.21 -14.46 -19.06
C ALA A 281 -4.17 -13.49 -18.35
N SER A 282 -4.40 -13.67 -17.04
CA SER A 282 -5.18 -12.73 -16.23
C SER A 282 -4.52 -11.34 -16.14
N GLY A 283 -3.19 -11.28 -16.06
CA GLY A 283 -2.44 -10.02 -16.13
C GLY A 283 -2.60 -9.32 -17.49
N ALA A 284 -2.50 -10.09 -18.57
CA ALA A 284 -2.69 -9.60 -19.93
C ALA A 284 -4.11 -9.05 -20.17
N LEU A 285 -5.15 -9.76 -19.70
CA LEU A 285 -6.54 -9.30 -19.82
C LEU A 285 -6.75 -7.98 -19.07
N ARG A 286 -6.22 -7.85 -17.82
CA ARG A 286 -6.26 -6.56 -17.11
C ARG A 286 -5.49 -5.47 -17.86
N GLY A 287 -4.36 -5.81 -18.47
CA GLY A 287 -3.60 -4.88 -19.31
C GLY A 287 -4.41 -4.41 -20.53
N LEU A 288 -5.14 -5.31 -21.19
CA LEU A 288 -6.02 -4.97 -22.30
C LEU A 288 -7.15 -4.00 -21.88
N GLY A 289 -7.72 -4.19 -20.69
CA GLY A 289 -8.71 -3.26 -20.13
C GLY A 289 -8.12 -1.86 -19.90
N ALA A 290 -6.93 -1.79 -19.30
CA ALA A 290 -6.23 -0.54 -18.97
C ALA A 290 -5.68 0.21 -20.20
N LEU A 291 -5.44 -0.49 -21.31
CA LEU A 291 -4.89 0.07 -22.56
C LEU A 291 -5.84 1.08 -23.21
N ALA A 292 -7.14 0.99 -22.95
CA ALA A 292 -8.18 1.84 -23.54
C ALA A 292 -8.28 1.73 -25.09
N ASP A 293 -7.89 0.59 -25.67
CA ASP A 293 -8.01 0.29 -27.09
C ASP A 293 -9.29 -0.50 -27.35
N ALA A 294 -10.19 0.03 -28.15
CA ALA A 294 -11.49 -0.59 -28.45
C ALA A 294 -11.38 -2.03 -28.99
N ARG A 295 -10.29 -2.36 -29.70
CA ARG A 295 -10.03 -3.72 -30.22
C ARG A 295 -9.96 -4.77 -29.11
N ALA A 296 -9.64 -4.37 -27.90
CA ALA A 296 -9.54 -5.28 -26.75
C ALA A 296 -10.88 -5.92 -26.38
N LEU A 297 -12.02 -5.27 -26.67
CA LEU A 297 -13.34 -5.77 -26.26
C LEU A 297 -13.60 -7.20 -26.77
N ALA A 298 -13.32 -7.48 -28.03
CA ALA A 298 -13.54 -8.82 -28.60
C ALA A 298 -12.70 -9.91 -27.88
N VAL A 299 -11.44 -9.59 -27.51
CA VAL A 299 -10.56 -10.50 -26.77
C VAL A 299 -11.10 -10.75 -25.36
N LEU A 300 -11.54 -9.69 -24.69
CA LEU A 300 -12.09 -9.75 -23.34
C LEU A 300 -13.43 -10.52 -23.29
N GLU A 301 -14.32 -10.31 -24.25
CA GLU A 301 -15.57 -11.06 -24.36
C GLU A 301 -15.32 -12.55 -24.63
N ALA A 302 -14.36 -12.90 -25.48
CA ALA A 302 -13.96 -14.29 -25.69
C ALA A 302 -13.43 -14.97 -24.42
N ALA A 303 -12.78 -14.21 -23.53
CA ALA A 303 -12.32 -14.70 -22.24
C ALA A 303 -13.46 -14.86 -21.21
N LEU A 304 -14.59 -14.16 -21.38
CA LEU A 304 -15.79 -14.31 -20.55
C LEU A 304 -16.63 -15.55 -20.91
N ALA A 305 -16.40 -16.17 -22.06
CA ALA A 305 -17.22 -17.26 -22.55
C ALA A 305 -17.38 -18.40 -21.52
N PRO A 306 -18.56 -19.04 -21.43
CA PRO A 306 -18.76 -20.23 -20.61
C PRO A 306 -17.74 -21.33 -20.95
N GLY A 307 -17.25 -22.05 -19.92
CA GLY A 307 -16.24 -23.08 -20.07
C GLY A 307 -14.78 -22.58 -20.05
N ARG A 308 -14.55 -21.27 -20.08
CA ARG A 308 -13.20 -20.72 -19.81
C ARG A 308 -12.86 -20.82 -18.31
N PRO A 309 -11.58 -20.95 -17.96
CA PRO A 309 -11.14 -21.00 -16.56
C PRO A 309 -11.71 -19.83 -15.74
N GLN A 310 -12.15 -20.12 -14.53
CA GLN A 310 -12.74 -19.13 -13.61
C GLN A 310 -11.85 -17.89 -13.43
N ALA A 311 -10.53 -18.08 -13.29
CA ALA A 311 -9.58 -16.98 -13.10
C ALA A 311 -9.57 -16.01 -14.29
N LEU A 312 -9.66 -16.54 -15.53
CA LEU A 312 -9.73 -15.70 -16.74
C LEU A 312 -11.03 -14.92 -16.80
N ARG A 313 -12.17 -15.58 -16.55
CA ARG A 313 -13.49 -14.94 -16.59
C ARG A 313 -13.59 -13.81 -15.56
N ARG A 314 -13.05 -14.02 -14.37
CA ARG A 314 -12.95 -13.01 -13.31
C ARG A 314 -12.08 -11.81 -13.71
N ALA A 315 -10.92 -12.07 -14.31
CA ALA A 315 -10.05 -11.01 -14.81
C ALA A 315 -10.68 -10.24 -15.97
N ALA A 316 -11.34 -10.96 -16.87
CA ALA A 316 -11.97 -10.40 -18.06
C ALA A 316 -13.13 -9.45 -17.73
N VAL A 317 -14.01 -9.79 -16.77
CA VAL A 317 -15.13 -8.91 -16.42
C VAL A 317 -14.65 -7.58 -15.84
N GLY A 318 -13.63 -7.60 -14.98
CA GLY A 318 -13.00 -6.37 -14.48
C GLY A 318 -12.34 -5.55 -15.59
N ALA A 319 -11.64 -6.22 -16.51
CA ALA A 319 -11.00 -5.57 -17.65
C ALA A 319 -12.01 -4.96 -18.64
N VAL A 320 -13.15 -5.62 -18.86
CA VAL A 320 -14.26 -5.08 -19.67
C VAL A 320 -14.81 -3.80 -19.04
N ALA A 321 -15.02 -3.81 -17.72
CA ALA A 321 -15.50 -2.64 -17.00
C ALA A 321 -14.50 -1.47 -17.10
N GLU A 322 -13.20 -1.72 -16.91
CA GLU A 322 -12.16 -0.72 -17.04
C GLU A 322 -12.09 -0.16 -18.48
N LEU A 323 -12.14 -1.03 -19.48
CA LEU A 323 -12.18 -0.62 -20.90
C LEU A 323 -13.38 0.28 -21.18
N GLY A 324 -14.58 -0.12 -20.73
CA GLY A 324 -15.80 0.65 -20.92
C GLY A 324 -15.80 2.01 -20.22
N ALA A 325 -15.07 2.14 -19.11
CA ALA A 325 -14.85 3.42 -18.44
C ALA A 325 -13.86 4.34 -19.16
N LEU A 326 -12.90 3.77 -19.91
CA LEU A 326 -11.82 4.49 -20.56
C LEU A 326 -12.06 4.76 -22.06
N ALA A 327 -12.86 3.93 -22.74
CA ALA A 327 -13.12 4.00 -24.17
C ALA A 327 -14.62 4.12 -24.44
N GLU A 328 -15.10 5.34 -24.66
CA GLU A 328 -16.53 5.66 -24.84
C GLU A 328 -17.16 4.87 -26.00
N THR A 329 -16.40 4.63 -27.08
CA THR A 329 -16.87 3.92 -28.29
C THR A 329 -17.37 2.48 -28.01
N VAL A 330 -16.88 1.84 -26.95
CA VAL A 330 -17.26 0.47 -26.55
C VAL A 330 -18.02 0.42 -25.23
N ARG A 331 -18.32 1.57 -24.62
CA ARG A 331 -18.95 1.64 -23.29
C ARG A 331 -20.27 0.85 -23.23
N THR A 332 -21.14 1.01 -24.23
CA THR A 332 -22.41 0.31 -24.26
C THR A 332 -22.23 -1.21 -24.28
N ALA A 333 -21.36 -1.71 -25.15
CA ALA A 333 -21.11 -3.15 -25.26
C ALA A 333 -20.42 -3.71 -24.00
N ALA A 334 -19.52 -2.92 -23.39
CA ALA A 334 -18.88 -3.27 -22.13
C ALA A 334 -19.90 -3.39 -20.98
N VAL A 335 -20.84 -2.45 -20.86
CA VAL A 335 -21.94 -2.51 -19.88
C VAL A 335 -22.80 -3.74 -20.11
N ASP A 336 -23.15 -4.05 -21.35
CA ASP A 336 -23.94 -5.22 -21.69
C ASP A 336 -23.21 -6.53 -21.34
N ALA A 337 -21.88 -6.59 -21.52
CA ALA A 337 -21.07 -7.74 -21.13
C ALA A 337 -21.01 -7.90 -19.60
N VAL A 338 -20.84 -6.81 -18.84
CA VAL A 338 -20.92 -6.85 -17.38
C VAL A 338 -22.31 -7.31 -16.94
N ASN A 339 -23.38 -6.76 -17.53
CA ASN A 339 -24.76 -7.11 -17.19
C ASN A 339 -25.04 -8.62 -17.39
N ARG A 340 -24.60 -9.21 -18.49
CA ARG A 340 -24.70 -10.66 -18.71
C ARG A 340 -23.94 -11.47 -17.65
N THR A 341 -22.80 -10.96 -17.19
CA THR A 341 -21.93 -11.66 -16.22
C THR A 341 -22.49 -11.61 -14.80
N LEU A 342 -23.37 -10.66 -14.46
CA LEU A 342 -24.06 -10.63 -13.16
C LEU A 342 -24.88 -11.89 -12.88
N ASP A 343 -25.37 -12.58 -13.93
CA ASP A 343 -26.15 -13.82 -13.86
C ASP A 343 -25.31 -15.09 -14.08
N ASP A 344 -23.99 -14.99 -14.00
CA ASP A 344 -23.11 -16.14 -14.21
C ASP A 344 -23.40 -17.29 -13.23
N THR A 345 -23.22 -18.52 -13.68
CA THR A 345 -23.42 -19.73 -12.85
C THR A 345 -22.36 -19.84 -11.76
N ASP A 346 -21.18 -19.30 -11.97
CA ASP A 346 -20.08 -19.30 -11.00
C ASP A 346 -20.18 -18.11 -10.04
N ALA A 347 -20.31 -18.39 -8.75
CA ALA A 347 -20.47 -17.35 -7.71
C ALA A 347 -19.28 -16.38 -7.63
N LEU A 348 -18.04 -16.84 -7.87
CA LEU A 348 -16.86 -15.96 -7.82
C LEU A 348 -16.77 -15.07 -9.06
N VAL A 349 -17.26 -15.53 -10.21
CA VAL A 349 -17.40 -14.70 -11.40
C VAL A 349 -18.46 -13.63 -11.17
N ARG A 350 -19.64 -13.98 -10.59
CA ARG A 350 -20.65 -12.97 -10.19
C ARG A 350 -20.10 -11.94 -9.22
N MET A 351 -19.31 -12.38 -8.20
CA MET A 351 -18.68 -11.45 -7.27
C MET A 351 -17.77 -10.44 -7.97
N SER A 352 -17.01 -10.90 -8.97
CA SER A 352 -16.18 -10.00 -9.79
C SER A 352 -17.03 -9.08 -10.68
N ALA A 353 -18.22 -9.55 -11.15
CA ALA A 353 -19.14 -8.73 -11.92
C ALA A 353 -19.81 -7.63 -11.08
N PHE A 354 -20.08 -7.85 -9.78
CA PHE A 354 -20.56 -6.79 -8.88
C PHE A 354 -19.50 -5.69 -8.73
N THR A 355 -18.24 -6.05 -8.51
CA THR A 355 -17.14 -5.07 -8.47
C THR A 355 -16.99 -4.33 -9.82
N ALA A 356 -17.16 -5.03 -10.94
CA ALA A 356 -17.16 -4.42 -12.26
C ALA A 356 -18.33 -3.43 -12.46
N ALA A 357 -19.52 -3.76 -11.95
CA ALA A 357 -20.68 -2.88 -11.97
C ALA A 357 -20.46 -1.59 -11.15
N GLU A 358 -19.81 -1.70 -9.98
CA GLU A 358 -19.39 -0.55 -9.16
C GLU A 358 -18.40 0.36 -9.90
N HIS A 359 -17.57 -0.22 -10.76
CA HIS A 359 -16.58 0.55 -11.53
C HIS A 359 -17.21 1.26 -12.74
N VAL A 360 -18.09 0.57 -13.47
CA VAL A 360 -18.81 1.14 -14.64
C VAL A 360 -19.85 2.18 -14.23
N THR A 361 -20.51 1.98 -13.09
CA THR A 361 -21.54 2.88 -12.54
C THR A 361 -22.65 3.25 -13.51
N ASP A 362 -23.11 2.30 -14.35
CA ASP A 362 -24.17 2.54 -15.33
C ASP A 362 -25.54 2.09 -14.80
N ALA A 363 -26.54 2.97 -14.91
CA ALA A 363 -27.89 2.73 -14.39
C ALA A 363 -28.58 1.51 -15.02
N ARG A 364 -28.18 1.08 -16.23
CA ARG A 364 -28.72 -0.12 -16.91
C ARG A 364 -28.45 -1.42 -16.13
N LEU A 365 -27.50 -1.43 -15.20
CA LEU A 365 -27.19 -2.58 -14.36
C LEU A 365 -28.16 -2.71 -13.15
N LEU A 366 -28.86 -1.65 -12.76
CA LEU A 366 -29.74 -1.64 -11.59
C LEU A 366 -30.85 -2.70 -11.61
N PRO A 367 -31.58 -2.94 -12.71
CA PRO A 367 -32.65 -3.94 -12.71
C PRO A 367 -32.18 -5.36 -12.35
N VAL A 368 -30.97 -5.75 -12.83
CA VAL A 368 -30.40 -7.07 -12.52
C VAL A 368 -29.84 -7.11 -11.10
N LEU A 369 -29.16 -6.07 -10.66
CA LEU A 369 -28.64 -5.96 -9.29
C LEU A 369 -29.78 -6.02 -8.26
N ASP A 370 -30.89 -5.31 -8.50
CA ASP A 370 -32.07 -5.31 -7.62
C ASP A 370 -32.75 -6.69 -7.59
N ARG A 371 -32.88 -7.33 -8.74
CA ARG A 371 -33.42 -8.68 -8.81
C ARG A 371 -32.57 -9.68 -8.00
N ILE A 372 -31.25 -9.62 -8.11
CA ILE A 372 -30.35 -10.48 -7.35
C ILE A 372 -30.46 -10.16 -5.86
N THR A 373 -30.48 -8.89 -5.46
CA THR A 373 -30.63 -8.45 -4.08
C THR A 373 -31.88 -9.03 -3.41
N HIS A 374 -33.00 -9.19 -4.16
CA HIS A 374 -34.25 -9.72 -3.62
C HIS A 374 -34.35 -11.24 -3.66
N ASN A 375 -33.84 -11.88 -4.71
CA ASN A 375 -34.12 -13.29 -5.01
C ASN A 375 -32.95 -14.25 -4.72
N GLU A 376 -31.73 -13.75 -4.52
CA GLU A 376 -30.56 -14.61 -4.28
C GLU A 376 -30.63 -15.28 -2.89
N ARG A 377 -30.35 -16.58 -2.85
CA ARG A 377 -30.36 -17.37 -1.60
C ARG A 377 -29.09 -17.22 -0.78
N ASP A 378 -27.92 -17.09 -1.44
CA ASP A 378 -26.65 -16.87 -0.74
C ASP A 378 -26.60 -15.43 -0.20
N GLY A 379 -26.58 -15.30 1.13
CA GLY A 379 -26.56 -14.00 1.80
C GLY A 379 -25.35 -13.14 1.47
N ARG A 380 -24.20 -13.74 1.12
CA ARG A 380 -23.00 -13.01 0.72
C ARG A 380 -23.18 -12.39 -0.66
N VAL A 381 -23.66 -13.20 -1.63
CA VAL A 381 -23.92 -12.72 -3.00
C VAL A 381 -24.99 -11.64 -2.98
N ARG A 382 -26.07 -11.83 -2.19
CA ARG A 382 -27.15 -10.84 -2.02
C ARG A 382 -26.62 -9.51 -1.48
N ARG A 383 -25.77 -9.55 -0.44
CA ARG A 383 -25.18 -8.35 0.15
C ARG A 383 -24.31 -7.59 -0.85
N HIS A 384 -23.43 -8.26 -1.57
CA HIS A 384 -22.57 -7.60 -2.56
C HIS A 384 -23.37 -7.00 -3.73
N ALA A 385 -24.45 -7.68 -4.16
CA ALA A 385 -25.34 -7.10 -5.17
C ALA A 385 -26.03 -5.83 -4.67
N ALA A 386 -26.48 -5.81 -3.39
CA ALA A 386 -27.06 -4.63 -2.76
C ALA A 386 -26.06 -3.48 -2.64
N GLU A 387 -24.83 -3.77 -2.21
CA GLU A 387 -23.74 -2.78 -2.11
C GLU A 387 -23.43 -2.19 -3.49
N ALA A 388 -23.30 -3.02 -4.53
CA ALA A 388 -23.10 -2.56 -5.90
C ALA A 388 -24.27 -1.69 -6.41
N ALA A 389 -25.52 -2.07 -6.13
CA ALA A 389 -26.69 -1.29 -6.49
C ALA A 389 -26.69 0.11 -5.81
N ILE A 390 -26.31 0.18 -4.54
CA ILE A 390 -26.18 1.46 -3.80
C ILE A 390 -25.13 2.33 -4.48
N ARG A 391 -23.93 1.81 -4.75
CA ARG A 391 -22.85 2.57 -5.39
C ARG A 391 -23.20 3.07 -6.78
N VAL A 392 -23.86 2.22 -7.58
CA VAL A 392 -24.34 2.63 -8.90
C VAL A 392 -25.36 3.77 -8.79
N ARG A 393 -26.32 3.73 -7.83
CA ARG A 393 -27.26 4.82 -7.60
C ARG A 393 -26.59 6.11 -7.12
N GLU A 394 -25.66 6.00 -6.16
CA GLU A 394 -24.91 7.15 -5.68
C GLU A 394 -24.12 7.84 -6.79
N ALA A 395 -23.55 7.08 -7.70
CA ALA A 395 -22.81 7.62 -8.83
C ALA A 395 -23.71 8.39 -9.81
N GLN A 396 -25.00 8.02 -9.93
CA GLN A 396 -25.97 8.77 -10.76
C GLN A 396 -26.29 10.14 -10.14
N THR A 397 -26.13 10.30 -8.83
CA THR A 397 -26.45 11.56 -8.13
C THR A 397 -25.25 12.51 -8.01
N LYS A 398 -24.03 12.02 -8.27
CA LYS A 398 -22.81 12.86 -8.22
C LYS A 398 -22.61 13.57 -9.56
N PRO A 399 -22.54 14.93 -9.59
CA PRO A 399 -22.26 15.64 -10.83
C PRO A 399 -20.94 15.14 -11.47
N ALA A 400 -20.96 14.91 -12.78
CA ALA A 400 -19.76 14.58 -13.56
C ALA A 400 -18.62 15.62 -13.41
N GLU A 401 -18.97 16.81 -13.00
CA GLU A 401 -18.07 17.93 -12.68
C GLU A 401 -17.12 17.64 -11.51
N LEU A 402 -17.56 16.91 -10.48
CA LEU A 402 -16.70 16.53 -9.34
C LEU A 402 -15.61 15.51 -9.76
N ALA A 403 -15.90 14.62 -10.70
CA ALA A 403 -14.90 13.70 -11.22
C ALA A 403 -13.83 14.46 -12.04
N ARG A 404 -14.26 15.38 -12.91
CA ARG A 404 -13.34 16.23 -13.67
C ARG A 404 -12.46 17.12 -12.79
N LEU A 405 -13.04 17.72 -11.74
CA LEU A 405 -12.29 18.53 -10.79
C LEU A 405 -11.26 17.72 -9.99
N ARG A 406 -11.55 16.45 -9.67
CA ARG A 406 -10.58 15.58 -9.03
C ARG A 406 -9.42 15.24 -9.97
N ASP A 407 -9.70 14.87 -11.20
CA ASP A 407 -8.67 14.55 -12.20
C ASP A 407 -7.77 15.77 -12.48
N GLU A 408 -8.35 16.97 -12.55
CA GLU A 408 -7.61 18.22 -12.73
C GLU A 408 -6.76 18.56 -11.49
N MET A 409 -7.30 18.39 -10.29
CA MET A 409 -6.53 18.53 -9.04
C MET A 409 -5.36 17.58 -8.97
N ASP A 410 -5.54 16.31 -9.33
CA ASP A 410 -4.47 15.31 -9.29
C ASP A 410 -3.39 15.61 -10.35
N ARG A 411 -3.78 16.09 -11.52
CA ARG A 411 -2.86 16.59 -12.54
C ARG A 411 -2.05 17.81 -12.05
N LEU A 412 -2.72 18.81 -11.50
CA LEU A 412 -2.05 19.99 -10.96
C LEU A 412 -1.09 19.68 -9.81
N ARG A 413 -1.46 18.71 -8.95
CA ARG A 413 -0.58 18.21 -7.89
C ARG A 413 0.65 17.51 -8.45
N ALA A 414 0.51 16.73 -9.52
CA ALA A 414 1.63 16.08 -10.19
C ALA A 414 2.57 17.11 -10.85
N GLU A 415 2.02 18.10 -11.54
CA GLU A 415 2.78 19.20 -12.16
C GLU A 415 3.50 20.06 -11.09
N SER A 416 2.80 20.35 -9.97
CA SER A 416 3.40 21.08 -8.84
C SER A 416 4.59 20.33 -8.22
N ARG A 417 4.47 19.01 -8.07
CA ARG A 417 5.58 18.16 -7.58
C ARG A 417 6.76 18.18 -8.54
N ALA A 418 6.51 18.01 -9.82
CA ALA A 418 7.56 18.06 -10.85
C ALA A 418 8.28 19.42 -10.90
N LEU A 419 7.53 20.52 -10.75
CA LEU A 419 8.09 21.87 -10.68
C LEU A 419 8.94 22.09 -9.42
N ARG A 420 8.48 21.62 -8.26
CA ARG A 420 9.26 21.70 -7.01
C ARG A 420 10.58 20.94 -7.14
N GLU A 421 10.53 19.70 -7.67
CA GLU A 421 11.74 18.91 -7.88
C GLU A 421 12.73 19.60 -8.85
N ARG A 422 12.23 20.26 -9.90
CA ARG A 422 13.07 21.06 -10.80
C ARG A 422 13.65 22.30 -10.10
N LEU A 423 12.88 22.99 -9.28
CA LEU A 423 13.35 24.13 -8.48
C LEU A 423 14.41 23.70 -7.47
N ASP A 424 14.17 22.61 -6.74
CA ASP A 424 15.15 22.03 -5.81
C ASP A 424 16.46 21.62 -6.51
N GLY A 425 16.37 21.20 -7.78
CA GLY A 425 17.53 20.87 -8.63
C GLY A 425 18.27 22.09 -9.20
N LEU A 426 17.65 23.27 -9.22
CA LEU A 426 18.23 24.52 -9.73
C LEU A 426 18.85 25.38 -8.62
N ASP A 427 18.73 25.01 -7.34
CA ASP A 427 19.31 25.75 -6.21
C ASP A 427 20.61 25.11 -5.69
N PRO A 428 21.72 25.14 -6.48
CA PRO A 428 23.05 24.71 -6.03
C PRO A 428 23.82 25.81 -5.28
N LEU A 429 23.18 26.99 -5.05
CA LEU A 429 23.82 28.18 -4.47
C LEU A 429 23.04 28.76 -3.28
N GLY A 430 22.23 27.99 -2.60
CA GLY A 430 21.49 28.37 -1.42
C GLY A 430 22.38 28.51 -0.18
N THR A 431 22.79 29.72 0.06
CA THR A 431 23.22 30.36 1.34
C THR A 431 24.27 29.63 2.17
N LYS A 432 25.47 30.20 2.07
CA LYS A 432 26.50 30.17 3.13
C LYS A 432 25.98 30.84 4.40
#